data_f097e1380ea27a625de45d7adffd3723
#
_entry.id   f097e1380ea27a625de45d7adffd3723
#
_cell.length_a   1.000
_cell.length_b   1.000
_cell.length_c   1.000
_cell.angle_alpha   90.00
_cell.angle_beta   90.00
_cell.angle_gamma   90.00
#
_symmetry.space_group_name_H-M   'P 1'
#
loop_
_entity.id
_entity.type
_entity.pdbx_description
1 polymer ?
#
loop_
_entity_poly.entity_id
_entity_poly.type
_entity_poly.pdbx_seq_one_letter_code
_entity_poly.pdbx_strand_id
1 'polypeptide(L)'
;MSEDWTYDITQVKTTEIKEPLGYNSSEINVEDSKARRQDINRMKENKAWGLVTGQGRSIFTTFISSFFIGTNVSMFTIGIYSYNIYNALNTLFNVNKSFKLYESPEYSLLTYKILYIILSFIHIALIGYKINKMGFLPMNAADWASFAQQPIQ
;
A
#
# COMPACT_ATOMS: atom_id res chain seq x y z
N MET A 1 -21.44 -59.20 -0.96
CA MET A 1 -21.14 -58.70 -2.32
C MET A 1 -21.03 -57.22 -2.24
N SER A 2 -19.80 -56.73 -2.06
CA SER A 2 -19.48 -55.28 -2.09
C SER A 2 -19.04 -54.95 -3.53
N GLU A 3 -19.88 -54.26 -4.27
CA GLU A 3 -19.49 -53.73 -5.57
C GLU A 3 -18.49 -52.61 -5.35
N ASP A 4 -17.24 -52.85 -5.77
CA ASP A 4 -16.17 -51.90 -5.77
C ASP A 4 -16.40 -50.89 -6.94
N TRP A 5 -16.89 -49.71 -6.61
CA TRP A 5 -17.04 -48.60 -7.54
C TRP A 5 -15.69 -47.89 -7.68
N THR A 6 -14.75 -48.52 -8.38
CA THR A 6 -13.50 -47.82 -8.80
C THR A 6 -13.75 -47.12 -10.10
N TYR A 7 -13.99 -45.79 -10.05
CA TYR A 7 -13.97 -44.95 -11.23
C TYR A 7 -12.51 -44.71 -11.67
N ASP A 8 -12.17 -45.29 -12.83
CA ASP A 8 -10.87 -45.05 -13.47
C ASP A 8 -10.87 -43.67 -14.17
N ILE A 9 -10.34 -42.65 -13.47
CA ILE A 9 -10.26 -41.27 -13.95
C ILE A 9 -9.19 -41.09 -15.05
N THR A 10 -8.37 -42.13 -15.32
CA THR A 10 -7.28 -42.06 -16.28
C THR A 10 -7.71 -42.22 -17.74
N GLN A 11 -8.94 -42.66 -17.97
CA GLN A 11 -9.49 -42.77 -19.32
C GLN A 11 -10.42 -41.63 -19.66
N VAL A 12 -9.88 -40.38 -19.70
CA VAL A 12 -10.56 -39.30 -20.42
C VAL A 12 -10.47 -39.61 -21.89
N LYS A 13 -11.49 -40.30 -22.43
CA LYS A 13 -11.71 -40.47 -23.87
C LYS A 13 -11.92 -39.04 -24.40
N THR A 14 -10.88 -38.44 -24.98
CA THR A 14 -10.97 -37.20 -25.75
C THR A 14 -11.88 -37.47 -26.93
N THR A 15 -13.17 -37.37 -26.72
CA THR A 15 -14.14 -37.28 -27.80
C THR A 15 -13.86 -35.93 -28.46
N GLU A 16 -13.39 -35.91 -29.70
CA GLU A 16 -13.35 -34.72 -30.53
C GLU A 16 -14.75 -34.13 -30.56
N ILE A 17 -14.96 -33.10 -29.71
CA ILE A 17 -16.20 -32.35 -29.70
C ILE A 17 -16.15 -31.49 -30.95
N LYS A 18 -16.94 -31.89 -31.95
CA LYS A 18 -17.08 -31.16 -33.22
C LYS A 18 -17.52 -29.74 -32.90
N GLU A 19 -16.68 -28.75 -33.21
CA GLU A 19 -16.96 -27.34 -32.95
C GLU A 19 -18.32 -26.95 -33.57
N PRO A 20 -19.16 -26.23 -32.84
CA PRO A 20 -20.45 -25.75 -33.37
C PRO A 20 -20.20 -24.84 -34.57
N LEU A 21 -21.07 -24.97 -35.60
CA LEU A 21 -21.01 -24.17 -36.82
C LEU A 21 -21.00 -22.66 -36.48
N GLY A 22 -19.90 -21.99 -36.86
CA GLY A 22 -19.69 -20.54 -36.62
C GLY A 22 -18.79 -20.23 -35.44
N TYR A 23 -18.28 -21.21 -34.73
CA TYR A 23 -17.31 -21.01 -33.66
C TYR A 23 -15.89 -21.24 -34.18
N ASN A 24 -15.14 -20.15 -34.36
CA ASN A 24 -13.73 -20.19 -34.77
C ASN A 24 -12.85 -19.97 -33.54
N SER A 25 -12.50 -21.06 -32.88
CA SER A 25 -11.78 -21.03 -31.58
C SER A 25 -10.38 -20.39 -31.67
N SER A 26 -9.77 -20.39 -32.85
CA SER A 26 -8.41 -19.90 -33.05
C SER A 26 -8.30 -18.39 -33.20
N GLU A 27 -9.29 -17.69 -33.77
CA GLU A 27 -9.26 -16.23 -33.96
C GLU A 27 -9.84 -15.48 -32.74
N ILE A 28 -10.94 -15.98 -32.18
CA ILE A 28 -11.62 -15.37 -31.03
C ILE A 28 -10.73 -15.42 -29.77
N ASN A 29 -9.95 -16.47 -29.58
CA ASN A 29 -9.11 -16.64 -28.39
C ASN A 29 -7.93 -15.67 -28.31
N VAL A 30 -7.40 -15.18 -29.43
CA VAL A 30 -6.21 -14.31 -29.42
C VAL A 30 -6.59 -12.85 -29.18
N GLU A 31 -7.63 -12.35 -29.82
CA GLU A 31 -8.08 -10.95 -29.64
C GLU A 31 -8.75 -10.75 -28.27
N ASP A 32 -9.65 -11.64 -27.87
CA ASP A 32 -10.29 -11.59 -26.56
C ASP A 32 -9.30 -11.75 -25.41
N SER A 33 -8.29 -12.59 -25.58
CA SER A 33 -7.24 -12.74 -24.56
C SER A 33 -6.36 -11.51 -24.46
N LYS A 34 -6.06 -10.80 -25.55
CA LYS A 34 -5.33 -9.54 -25.56
C LYS A 34 -6.16 -8.40 -24.95
N ALA A 35 -7.43 -8.29 -25.33
CA ALA A 35 -8.35 -7.29 -24.76
C ALA A 35 -8.51 -7.50 -23.25
N ARG A 36 -8.74 -8.73 -22.81
CA ARG A 36 -8.85 -9.08 -21.39
C ARG A 36 -7.55 -8.79 -20.61
N ARG A 37 -6.37 -9.05 -21.18
CA ARG A 37 -5.09 -8.70 -20.56
C ARG A 37 -4.91 -7.19 -20.42
N GLN A 38 -5.30 -6.40 -21.43
CA GLN A 38 -5.25 -4.95 -21.37
C GLN A 38 -6.18 -4.41 -20.30
N ASP A 39 -7.39 -4.93 -20.17
CA ASP A 39 -8.34 -4.52 -19.13
C ASP A 39 -7.82 -4.86 -17.73
N ILE A 40 -7.24 -6.05 -17.54
CA ILE A 40 -6.62 -6.44 -16.27
C ILE A 40 -5.46 -5.51 -15.93
N ASN A 41 -4.62 -5.14 -16.89
CA ASN A 41 -3.50 -4.23 -16.65
C ASN A 41 -3.98 -2.82 -16.29
N ARG A 42 -5.00 -2.30 -16.97
CA ARG A 42 -5.66 -1.01 -16.63
C ARG A 42 -6.29 -1.06 -15.22
N MET A 43 -6.92 -2.16 -14.86
CA MET A 43 -7.47 -2.34 -13.51
C MET A 43 -6.38 -2.33 -12.45
N LYS A 44 -5.25 -2.97 -12.69
CA LYS A 44 -4.09 -2.97 -11.78
C LYS A 44 -3.46 -1.60 -11.65
N GLU A 45 -3.32 -0.89 -12.76
CA GLU A 45 -2.83 0.49 -12.81
C GLU A 45 -3.74 1.44 -12.01
N ASN A 46 -5.04 1.39 -12.23
CA ASN A 46 -6.01 2.20 -11.50
C ASN A 46 -5.98 1.90 -9.99
N LYS A 47 -5.79 0.64 -9.62
CA LYS A 47 -5.63 0.25 -8.22
C LYS A 47 -4.33 0.75 -7.61
N ALA A 48 -3.21 0.66 -8.34
CA ALA A 48 -1.93 1.21 -7.92
C ALA A 48 -2.00 2.74 -7.76
N TRP A 49 -2.64 3.44 -8.69
CA TRP A 49 -2.92 4.86 -8.59
C TRP A 49 -3.81 5.19 -7.40
N GLY A 50 -4.82 4.35 -7.12
CA GLY A 50 -5.67 4.46 -5.94
C GLY A 50 -4.91 4.39 -4.61
N LEU A 51 -3.86 3.55 -4.52
CA LEU A 51 -2.97 3.51 -3.36
C LEU A 51 -2.18 4.82 -3.19
N VAL A 52 -1.61 5.34 -4.28
CA VAL A 52 -0.85 6.60 -4.27
C VAL A 52 -1.73 7.78 -3.87
N THR A 53 -2.93 7.90 -4.46
CA THR A 53 -3.88 8.97 -4.14
C THR A 53 -4.44 8.83 -2.72
N GLY A 54 -4.62 7.60 -2.23
CA GLY A 54 -4.98 7.32 -0.84
C GLY A 54 -3.94 7.84 0.14
N GLN A 55 -2.65 7.63 -0.16
CA GLN A 55 -1.55 8.18 0.62
C GLN A 55 -1.53 9.72 0.58
N GLY A 56 -1.73 10.33 -0.58
CA GLY A 56 -1.85 11.79 -0.73
C GLY A 56 -2.99 12.36 0.12
N ARG A 57 -4.14 11.69 0.15
CA ARG A 57 -5.28 12.08 1.00
C ARG A 57 -4.93 11.99 2.49
N SER A 58 -4.21 10.96 2.90
CA SER A 58 -3.76 10.81 4.30
C SER A 58 -2.84 11.96 4.71
N ILE A 59 -1.89 12.35 3.86
CA ILE A 59 -0.99 13.50 4.08
C ILE A 59 -1.80 14.79 4.22
N PHE A 60 -2.74 15.01 3.32
CA PHE A 60 -3.60 16.19 3.33
C PHE A 60 -4.45 16.27 4.62
N THR A 61 -5.05 15.15 5.02
CA THR A 61 -5.81 15.07 6.28
C THR A 61 -4.92 15.36 7.49
N THR A 62 -3.71 14.80 7.53
CA THR A 62 -2.74 15.06 8.60
C THR A 62 -2.31 16.52 8.63
N PHE A 63 -2.11 17.15 7.48
CA PHE A 63 -1.77 18.57 7.36
C PHE A 63 -2.89 19.46 7.91
N ILE A 64 -4.13 19.24 7.50
CA ILE A 64 -5.31 19.97 7.97
C ILE A 64 -5.49 19.76 9.48
N SER A 65 -5.49 18.52 9.94
CA SER A 65 -5.61 18.22 11.38
C SER A 65 -4.53 18.91 12.20
N SER A 66 -3.32 18.93 11.68
CA SER A 66 -2.17 19.60 12.28
C SER A 66 -2.35 21.12 12.41
N PHE A 67 -3.08 21.72 11.47
CA PHE A 67 -3.39 23.15 11.51
C PHE A 67 -4.44 23.46 12.59
N PHE A 68 -5.49 22.64 12.69
CA PHE A 68 -6.57 22.85 13.66
C PHE A 68 -6.19 22.51 15.10
N ILE A 69 -5.36 21.50 15.30
CA ILE A 69 -4.93 21.05 16.65
C ILE A 69 -3.98 22.08 17.31
N GLY A 70 -3.36 22.98 16.52
CA GLY A 70 -2.42 23.98 17.02
C GLY A 70 -1.13 23.36 17.57
N THR A 71 -0.49 24.07 18.52
CA THR A 71 0.77 23.65 19.16
C THR A 71 0.58 23.28 20.62
N ASN A 72 -0.66 23.24 21.10
CA ASN A 72 -0.94 22.92 22.51
C ASN A 72 -0.68 21.44 22.79
N VAL A 73 0.19 21.20 23.77
CA VAL A 73 0.51 19.85 24.24
C VAL A 73 -0.61 19.36 25.14
N SER A 74 -1.40 18.42 24.67
CA SER A 74 -2.40 17.70 25.46
C SER A 74 -2.24 16.19 25.26
N MET A 75 -2.75 15.39 26.20
CA MET A 75 -2.77 13.92 26.05
C MET A 75 -3.43 13.48 24.75
N PHE A 76 -4.48 14.18 24.34
CA PHE A 76 -5.20 13.92 23.09
C PHE A 76 -4.31 14.19 21.87
N THR A 77 -3.57 15.29 21.88
CA THR A 77 -2.64 15.66 20.80
C THR A 77 -1.51 14.64 20.66
N ILE A 78 -0.94 14.19 21.79
CA ILE A 78 0.09 13.15 21.82
C ILE A 78 -0.45 11.86 21.18
N GLY A 79 -1.66 11.43 21.56
CA GLY A 79 -2.28 10.24 21.01
C GLY A 79 -2.46 10.29 19.49
N ILE A 80 -2.94 11.43 18.96
CA ILE A 80 -3.14 11.61 17.51
C ILE A 80 -1.81 11.55 16.77
N TYR A 81 -0.78 12.25 17.23
CA TYR A 81 0.52 12.23 16.56
C TYR A 81 1.21 10.88 16.65
N SER A 82 1.13 10.18 17.77
CA SER A 82 1.64 8.82 17.93
C SER A 82 0.97 7.85 16.95
N TYR A 83 -0.35 7.94 16.80
CA TYR A 83 -1.10 7.16 15.83
C TYR A 83 -0.68 7.48 14.38
N ASN A 84 -0.52 8.76 14.04
CA ASN A 84 -0.08 9.17 12.71
C ASN A 84 1.33 8.68 12.38
N ILE A 85 2.28 8.74 13.35
CA ILE A 85 3.63 8.19 13.19
C ILE A 85 3.57 6.68 12.92
N TYR A 86 2.83 5.95 13.78
CA TYR A 86 2.68 4.51 13.62
C TYR A 86 2.12 4.16 12.24
N ASN A 87 1.09 4.86 11.81
CA ASN A 87 0.47 4.63 10.51
C ASN A 87 1.43 4.95 9.34
N ALA A 88 2.18 6.06 9.42
CA ALA A 88 3.16 6.44 8.41
C ALA A 88 4.31 5.44 8.29
N LEU A 89 4.83 4.95 9.42
CA LEU A 89 5.86 3.91 9.45
C LEU A 89 5.33 2.58 8.92
N ASN A 90 4.16 2.16 9.37
CA ASN A 90 3.51 0.94 8.90
C ASN A 90 3.29 0.97 7.38
N THR A 91 2.88 2.11 6.85
CA THR A 91 2.73 2.35 5.41
C THR A 91 4.05 2.17 4.68
N LEU A 92 5.12 2.73 5.19
CA LEU A 92 6.46 2.64 4.59
C LEU A 92 7.00 1.20 4.58
N PHE A 93 6.89 0.50 5.71
CA PHE A 93 7.37 -0.90 5.81
C PHE A 93 6.55 -1.88 4.97
N ASN A 94 5.27 -1.62 4.81
CA ASN A 94 4.37 -2.51 4.06
C ASN A 94 4.21 -2.14 2.57
N VAL A 95 5.01 -1.22 2.03
CA VAL A 95 4.96 -0.83 0.59
C VAL A 95 4.99 -2.06 -0.32
N ASN A 96 5.97 -2.93 -0.13
CA ASN A 96 6.12 -4.14 -0.94
C ASN A 96 4.90 -5.05 -0.85
N LYS A 97 4.33 -5.21 0.33
CA LYS A 97 3.13 -6.04 0.56
C LYS A 97 1.91 -5.45 -0.13
N SER A 98 1.74 -4.12 -0.07
CA SER A 98 0.62 -3.43 -0.69
C SER A 98 0.63 -3.51 -2.21
N PHE A 99 1.82 -3.47 -2.83
CA PHE A 99 1.96 -3.53 -4.28
C PHE A 99 2.07 -4.96 -4.83
N LYS A 100 2.51 -5.94 -4.02
CA LYS A 100 2.69 -7.33 -4.45
C LYS A 100 1.44 -7.95 -5.07
N LEU A 101 0.26 -7.55 -4.59
CA LEU A 101 -1.03 -8.06 -5.10
C LEU A 101 -1.32 -7.61 -6.54
N TYR A 102 -0.74 -6.48 -6.97
CA TYR A 102 -0.98 -5.86 -8.27
C TYR A 102 0.18 -6.06 -9.25
N GLU A 103 1.34 -6.50 -8.74
CA GLU A 103 2.53 -6.75 -9.54
C GLU A 103 2.31 -7.97 -10.46
N SER A 104 2.63 -7.82 -11.73
CA SER A 104 2.66 -8.92 -12.70
C SER A 104 3.98 -8.90 -13.46
N PRO A 105 4.46 -10.06 -13.93
CA PRO A 105 5.76 -10.16 -14.62
C PRO A 105 5.82 -9.32 -15.90
N GLU A 106 4.68 -9.02 -16.51
CA GLU A 106 4.58 -8.24 -17.75
C GLU A 106 4.45 -6.73 -17.53
N TYR A 107 4.10 -6.28 -16.30
CA TYR A 107 3.84 -4.87 -16.02
C TYR A 107 4.54 -4.40 -14.75
N SER A 108 5.49 -3.50 -14.92
CA SER A 108 6.25 -2.93 -13.80
C SER A 108 5.53 -1.73 -13.18
N LEU A 109 5.09 -1.87 -11.95
CA LEU A 109 4.50 -0.81 -11.14
C LEU A 109 5.56 0.01 -10.38
N LEU A 110 6.83 -0.02 -10.82
CA LEU A 110 7.96 0.64 -10.16
C LEU A 110 7.73 2.14 -9.95
N THR A 111 7.19 2.82 -10.95
CA THR A 111 6.91 4.28 -10.89
C THR A 111 5.93 4.62 -9.76
N TYR A 112 4.84 3.86 -9.64
CA TYR A 112 3.84 4.06 -8.58
C TYR A 112 4.40 3.73 -7.20
N LYS A 113 5.25 2.71 -7.11
CA LYS A 113 5.93 2.31 -5.89
C LYS A 113 6.91 3.38 -5.38
N ILE A 114 7.71 3.94 -6.29
CA ILE A 114 8.63 5.04 -5.97
C ILE A 114 7.85 6.28 -5.52
N LEU A 115 6.79 6.65 -6.24
CA LEU A 115 5.96 7.79 -5.88
C LEU A 115 5.31 7.62 -4.50
N TYR A 116 4.83 6.41 -4.20
CA TYR A 116 4.26 6.07 -2.89
C TYR A 116 5.29 6.19 -1.76
N ILE A 117 6.54 5.75 -1.99
CA ILE A 117 7.64 5.88 -1.03
C ILE A 117 7.97 7.35 -0.78
N ILE A 118 8.08 8.16 -1.84
CA ILE A 118 8.36 9.61 -1.72
C ILE A 118 7.26 10.29 -0.89
N LEU A 119 5.99 10.00 -1.18
CA LEU A 119 4.86 10.53 -0.41
C LEU A 119 4.93 10.10 1.07
N SER A 120 5.30 8.85 1.34
CA SER A 120 5.45 8.35 2.72
C SER A 120 6.57 9.10 3.47
N PHE A 121 7.69 9.41 2.83
CA PHE A 121 8.75 10.23 3.42
C PHE A 121 8.28 11.65 3.71
N ILE A 122 7.56 12.28 2.78
CA ILE A 122 6.97 13.61 2.99
C ILE A 122 6.01 13.58 4.19
N HIS A 123 5.20 12.53 4.33
CA HIS A 123 4.28 12.38 5.44
C HIS A 123 5.01 12.34 6.80
N ILE A 124 6.06 11.51 6.89
CA ILE A 124 6.89 11.40 8.11
C ILE A 124 7.58 12.72 8.42
N ALA A 125 8.11 13.42 7.40
CA ALA A 125 8.76 14.71 7.58
C ALA A 125 7.80 15.79 8.12
N LEU A 126 6.55 15.83 7.62
CA LEU A 126 5.52 16.75 8.09
C LEU A 126 5.16 16.49 9.57
N ILE A 127 5.01 15.23 9.96
CA ILE A 127 4.71 14.85 11.35
C ILE A 127 5.90 15.21 12.23
N GLY A 128 7.13 14.87 11.82
CA GLY A 128 8.36 15.17 12.56
C GLY A 128 8.56 16.67 12.76
N TYR A 129 8.31 17.48 11.74
CA TYR A 129 8.36 18.93 11.82
C TYR A 129 7.40 19.49 12.87
N LYS A 130 6.17 18.96 12.91
CA LYS A 130 5.18 19.39 13.91
C LYS A 130 5.56 19.00 15.34
N ILE A 131 6.03 17.79 15.54
CA ILE A 131 6.48 17.28 16.83
C ILE A 131 7.65 18.11 17.36
N ASN A 132 8.57 18.48 16.48
CA ASN A 132 9.68 19.37 16.82
C ASN A 132 9.17 20.78 17.26
N LYS A 133 8.20 21.35 16.51
CA LYS A 133 7.58 22.64 16.85
C LYS A 133 6.81 22.62 18.18
N MET A 134 6.30 21.45 18.57
CA MET A 134 5.59 21.26 19.85
C MET A 134 6.56 21.10 21.03
N GLY A 135 7.87 21.02 20.79
CA GLY A 135 8.87 20.89 21.83
C GLY A 135 8.98 19.49 22.45
N PHE A 136 8.45 18.45 21.77
CA PHE A 136 8.60 17.06 22.22
C PHE A 136 10.00 16.50 22.00
N LEU A 137 10.73 17.05 21.04
CA LEU A 137 12.09 16.62 20.75
C LEU A 137 13.06 17.57 21.45
N PRO A 138 13.92 17.10 22.38
CA PRO A 138 14.93 17.90 23.05
C PRO A 138 16.07 18.24 22.07
N MET A 139 15.79 19.10 21.09
CA MET A 139 16.76 19.50 20.06
C MET A 139 17.53 20.78 20.42
N ASN A 140 17.07 21.53 21.42
CA ASN A 140 17.73 22.76 21.85
C ASN A 140 18.76 22.46 22.95
N ALA A 141 19.89 23.15 22.88
CA ALA A 141 20.94 23.04 23.93
C ALA A 141 20.41 23.36 25.33
N ALA A 142 19.38 24.22 25.43
CA ALA A 142 18.71 24.55 26.68
C ALA A 142 17.98 23.34 27.33
N ASP A 143 17.52 22.41 26.55
CA ASP A 143 16.81 21.21 27.04
C ASP A 143 17.77 20.25 27.77
N TRP A 144 19.05 20.27 27.38
CA TRP A 144 20.11 19.44 27.97
C TRP A 144 20.84 20.15 29.14
N ALA A 145 20.71 21.47 29.22
CA ALA A 145 21.40 22.25 30.26
C ALA A 145 20.92 21.88 31.69
N SER A 146 19.68 21.48 31.84
CA SER A 146 19.12 21.03 33.12
C SER A 146 19.72 19.69 33.59
N PHE A 147 20.14 18.84 32.68
CA PHE A 147 20.81 17.57 33.00
C PHE A 147 22.32 17.74 33.28
N ALA A 148 22.93 18.76 32.68
CA ALA A 148 24.36 19.04 32.88
C ALA A 148 24.67 19.76 34.20
N GLN A 149 23.67 20.35 34.84
CA GLN A 149 23.83 21.13 36.07
C GLN A 149 23.54 20.35 37.37
N GLN A 150 23.49 19.03 37.35
CA GLN A 150 23.45 18.30 38.64
C GLN A 150 24.86 18.25 39.24
N PRO A 151 25.15 19.04 40.28
CA PRO A 151 26.41 18.90 41.00
C PRO A 151 26.41 17.54 41.69
N ILE A 152 27.42 16.75 41.39
CA ILE A 152 27.73 15.55 42.15
C ILE A 152 28.08 16.02 43.56
N GLN A 153 27.19 15.81 44.51
CA GLN A 153 27.47 15.92 45.95
C GLN A 153 28.01 14.60 46.48
#